data_4203acd9aef37d1b8b7fb228a794b94b
#
_entry.id   4203acd9aef37d1b8b7fb228a794b94b
#
_cell.length_a   1.000
_cell.length_b   1.000
_cell.length_c   1.000
_cell.angle_alpha   90.00
_cell.angle_beta   90.00
_cell.angle_gamma   90.00
#
_symmetry.space_group_name_H-M   'P 1'
#
loop_
_entity.id
_entity.type
_entity.pdbx_description
1 polymer ?
#
loop_
_entity_poly.entity_id
_entity_poly.type
_entity_poly.pdbx_seq_one_letter_code
_entity_poly.pdbx_strand_id
1 'polypeptide(L)'
;GIEKRFYTQDEKMEDMAYMARLKAIEDGKIKKENIDMIIVATTSTTKIMPGISFLVQKELDIKNCMCLDILGGCSGYINAFDIAEMAISLNKINTALIIGVEQLSKIIDEKDYSTAILMGDGAGATIISNTDENKIYASNIRSQGQESDLLVYEYENKLSMQGKKIYKYAVKEVNELITETLEKAGLELENIKTIILHQSNQRIMDAIGSRLGCKEKMYTNIKEIGNTFCASIPIALSEVELEKGDKIMLVGYGGGLNSGCIILEY
;
A
#
# COMPACT_ATOMS: atom_id res chain seq x y z
N GLY A 1 -2.07 -16.29 11.48
CA GLY A 1 -2.12 -16.70 10.08
C GLY A 1 -0.79 -16.52 9.34
N ILE A 2 0.28 -16.04 10.02
CA ILE A 2 1.61 -15.85 9.44
C ILE A 2 2.47 -17.08 9.74
N GLU A 3 3.09 -17.67 8.71
CA GLU A 3 4.03 -18.78 8.84
C GLU A 3 5.45 -18.36 8.49
N LYS A 4 5.59 -17.41 7.54
CA LYS A 4 6.88 -16.88 7.11
C LYS A 4 6.83 -15.37 7.00
N ARG A 5 7.99 -14.75 7.08
CA ARG A 5 8.24 -13.35 6.76
C ARG A 5 9.71 -13.17 6.43
N PHE A 6 10.02 -12.14 5.69
CA PHE A 6 11.38 -11.85 5.25
C PHE A 6 11.97 -10.74 6.09
N TYR A 7 13.24 -10.88 6.43
CA TYR A 7 14.06 -9.86 7.08
C TYR A 7 15.29 -9.64 6.23
N THR A 8 15.48 -8.40 5.83
CA THR A 8 16.69 -7.97 5.11
C THR A 8 17.90 -8.07 6.04
N GLN A 9 19.02 -8.45 5.48
CA GLN A 9 20.32 -8.51 6.19
C GLN A 9 21.12 -7.25 5.84
N ASP A 10 21.76 -7.23 4.69
CA ASP A 10 22.62 -6.15 4.21
C ASP A 10 21.96 -5.29 3.12
N GLU A 11 20.79 -5.69 2.63
CA GLU A 11 20.06 -4.97 1.61
C GLU A 11 19.64 -3.59 2.13
N LYS A 12 19.76 -2.58 1.30
CA LYS A 12 19.27 -1.24 1.57
C LYS A 12 17.84 -1.07 1.08
N MET A 13 17.11 -0.19 1.72
CA MET A 13 15.73 0.11 1.34
C MET A 13 15.63 0.61 -0.12
N GLU A 14 16.59 1.46 -0.54
CA GLU A 14 16.65 1.94 -1.91
C GLU A 14 16.86 0.82 -2.93
N ASP A 15 17.62 -0.23 -2.60
CA ASP A 15 17.84 -1.39 -3.48
C ASP A 15 16.55 -2.22 -3.62
N MET A 16 15.81 -2.40 -2.51
CA MET A 16 14.51 -3.06 -2.54
C MET A 16 13.49 -2.30 -3.39
N ALA A 17 13.40 -0.98 -3.20
CA ALA A 17 12.55 -0.12 -4.02
C ALA A 17 12.95 -0.16 -5.49
N TYR A 18 14.26 -0.18 -5.77
CA TYR A 18 14.80 -0.32 -7.10
C TYR A 18 14.39 -1.63 -7.77
N MET A 19 14.49 -2.77 -7.07
CA MET A 19 14.12 -4.07 -7.61
C MET A 19 12.62 -4.18 -7.90
N ALA A 20 11.77 -3.70 -6.99
CA ALA A 20 10.33 -3.69 -7.18
C ALA A 20 9.93 -2.88 -8.44
N ARG A 21 10.54 -1.70 -8.65
CA ARG A 21 10.26 -0.88 -9.82
C ARG A 21 10.71 -1.48 -11.13
N LEU A 22 11.85 -2.21 -11.15
CA LEU A 22 12.33 -2.89 -12.38
C LEU A 22 11.26 -3.82 -12.91
N LYS A 23 10.70 -4.64 -12.01
CA LYS A 23 9.62 -5.56 -12.34
C LYS A 23 8.38 -4.83 -12.84
N ALA A 24 7.96 -3.76 -12.16
CA ALA A 24 6.79 -2.97 -12.58
C ALA A 24 6.97 -2.32 -13.97
N ILE A 25 8.18 -1.82 -14.28
CA ILE A 25 8.48 -1.25 -15.59
C ILE A 25 8.47 -2.33 -16.67
N GLU A 26 9.04 -3.50 -16.40
CA GLU A 26 9.09 -4.63 -17.33
C GLU A 26 7.68 -5.17 -17.60
N ASP A 27 6.91 -5.46 -16.57
CA ASP A 27 5.53 -5.97 -16.66
C ASP A 27 4.62 -4.98 -17.38
N GLY A 28 4.71 -3.69 -17.06
CA GLY A 28 3.95 -2.62 -17.69
C GLY A 28 4.41 -2.25 -19.08
N LYS A 29 5.57 -2.77 -19.54
CA LYS A 29 6.21 -2.42 -20.86
C LYS A 29 6.36 -0.90 -21.05
N ILE A 30 6.58 -0.18 -19.96
CA ILE A 30 6.72 1.28 -19.96
C ILE A 30 8.19 1.65 -20.18
N LYS A 31 8.42 2.65 -21.02
CA LYS A 31 9.75 3.26 -21.10
C LYS A 31 9.98 4.13 -19.89
N LYS A 32 11.11 3.98 -19.20
CA LYS A 32 11.44 4.73 -18.00
C LYS A 32 11.39 6.26 -18.21
N GLU A 33 11.70 6.72 -19.40
CA GLU A 33 11.69 8.13 -19.81
C GLU A 33 10.28 8.73 -19.80
N ASN A 34 9.24 7.89 -19.82
CA ASN A 34 7.86 8.33 -19.77
C ASN A 34 7.34 8.48 -18.32
N ILE A 35 8.15 8.17 -17.31
CA ILE A 35 7.74 8.33 -15.90
C ILE A 35 7.91 9.79 -15.51
N ASP A 36 6.79 10.46 -15.25
CA ASP A 36 6.73 11.87 -14.87
C ASP A 36 6.75 12.07 -13.35
N MET A 37 6.39 11.02 -12.59
CA MET A 37 6.31 11.07 -11.13
C MET A 37 6.78 9.75 -10.50
N ILE A 38 7.54 9.86 -9.41
CA ILE A 38 7.91 8.75 -8.53
C ILE A 38 7.43 9.07 -7.12
N ILE A 39 6.53 8.26 -6.59
CA ILE A 39 6.08 8.37 -5.20
C ILE A 39 6.50 7.11 -4.45
N VAL A 40 7.18 7.30 -3.33
CA VAL A 40 7.55 6.21 -2.42
C VAL A 40 6.80 6.36 -1.11
N ALA A 41 6.02 5.36 -0.74
CA ALA A 41 5.43 5.23 0.58
C ALA A 41 6.34 4.35 1.46
N THR A 42 6.72 4.85 2.62
CA THR A 42 7.51 4.11 3.62
C THR A 42 7.34 4.71 5.00
N THR A 43 7.49 3.91 6.04
CA THR A 43 7.50 4.36 7.43
C THR A 43 8.84 4.05 8.11
N SER A 44 9.53 3.03 7.63
CA SER A 44 10.73 2.47 8.27
C SER A 44 12.04 3.07 7.73
N THR A 45 11.97 4.17 6.96
CA THR A 45 13.19 4.82 6.46
C THR A 45 14.04 5.38 7.61
N THR A 46 15.34 5.13 7.53
CA THR A 46 16.34 5.77 8.41
C THR A 46 16.98 7.00 7.76
N LYS A 47 16.69 7.24 6.49
CA LYS A 47 17.24 8.34 5.71
C LYS A 47 16.14 9.37 5.41
N ILE A 48 16.19 10.50 6.11
CA ILE A 48 15.19 11.55 5.95
C ILE A 48 15.44 12.36 4.66
N MET A 49 16.73 12.61 4.30
CA MET A 49 17.10 13.40 3.14
C MET A 49 18.42 12.89 2.53
N PRO A 50 18.50 12.67 1.20
CA PRO A 50 17.37 12.69 0.28
C PRO A 50 16.41 11.52 0.53
N GLY A 51 15.13 11.70 0.18
CA GLY A 51 14.13 10.64 0.23
C GLY A 51 14.44 9.48 -0.73
N ILE A 52 13.78 8.35 -0.53
CA ILE A 52 13.99 7.13 -1.35
C ILE A 52 13.58 7.36 -2.80
N SER A 53 12.54 8.16 -3.07
CA SER A 53 12.11 8.50 -4.43
C SER A 53 13.21 9.16 -5.27
N PHE A 54 14.02 10.03 -4.66
CA PHE A 54 15.16 10.67 -5.34
C PHE A 54 16.30 9.68 -5.63
N LEU A 55 16.51 8.69 -4.75
CA LEU A 55 17.50 7.65 -4.98
C LEU A 55 17.05 6.72 -6.12
N VAL A 56 15.76 6.37 -6.17
CA VAL A 56 15.16 5.61 -7.27
C VAL A 56 15.27 6.38 -8.58
N GLN A 57 14.97 7.69 -8.59
CA GLN A 57 15.14 8.56 -9.77
C GLN A 57 16.57 8.54 -10.30
N LYS A 58 17.53 8.69 -9.39
CA LYS A 58 18.97 8.66 -9.74
C LYS A 58 19.36 7.35 -10.40
N GLU A 59 18.96 6.21 -9.83
CA GLU A 59 19.26 4.89 -10.37
C GLU A 59 18.56 4.60 -11.71
N LEU A 60 17.40 5.23 -11.94
CA LEU A 60 16.70 5.21 -13.23
C LEU A 60 17.37 6.08 -14.27
N ASP A 61 18.23 7.01 -13.87
CA ASP A 61 18.77 8.07 -14.75
C ASP A 61 17.64 8.88 -15.44
N ILE A 62 16.57 9.17 -14.72
CA ILE A 62 15.48 10.04 -15.20
C ILE A 62 15.79 11.47 -14.81
N LYS A 63 15.88 12.37 -15.78
CA LYS A 63 16.29 13.76 -15.54
C LYS A 63 15.17 14.66 -15.01
N ASN A 64 13.96 14.45 -15.50
CA ASN A 64 12.82 15.32 -15.20
C ASN A 64 11.63 14.46 -14.76
N CYS A 65 11.49 14.26 -13.45
CA CYS A 65 10.26 13.74 -12.87
C CYS A 65 10.05 14.34 -11.47
N MET A 66 8.82 14.39 -11.03
CA MET A 66 8.47 14.77 -9.67
C MET A 66 8.80 13.61 -8.72
N CYS A 67 9.50 13.88 -7.63
CA CYS A 67 9.84 12.89 -6.60
C CYS A 67 9.20 13.26 -5.27
N LEU A 68 8.54 12.32 -4.61
CA LEU A 68 7.83 12.52 -3.36
C LEU A 68 7.91 11.26 -2.49
N ASP A 69 8.24 11.43 -1.22
CA ASP A 69 8.15 10.36 -0.22
C ASP A 69 6.98 10.65 0.73
N ILE A 70 6.22 9.62 1.09
CA ILE A 70 5.04 9.72 1.97
C ILE A 70 5.24 8.86 3.21
N LEU A 71 5.10 9.49 4.38
CA LEU A 71 5.00 8.82 5.67
C LEU A 71 3.52 8.61 6.00
N GLY A 72 2.95 7.49 5.57
CA GLY A 72 1.52 7.22 5.70
C GLY A 72 1.17 5.91 6.42
N GLY A 73 2.14 5.31 7.11
CA GLY A 73 1.93 4.00 7.75
C GLY A 73 1.44 2.95 6.75
N CYS A 74 0.63 2.02 7.24
CA CYS A 74 0.11 0.92 6.43
C CYS A 74 -0.75 1.36 5.23
N SER A 75 -1.41 2.52 5.31
CA SER A 75 -2.23 3.10 4.24
C SER A 75 -1.45 4.04 3.31
N GLY A 76 -0.15 4.23 3.56
CA GLY A 76 0.69 5.15 2.79
C GLY A 76 0.69 4.87 1.30
N TYR A 77 0.61 3.60 0.89
CA TYR A 77 0.51 3.24 -0.52
C TYR A 77 -0.81 3.73 -1.16
N ILE A 78 -1.93 3.61 -0.46
CA ILE A 78 -3.23 4.10 -0.97
C ILE A 78 -3.20 5.64 -1.10
N ASN A 79 -2.62 6.34 -0.12
CA ASN A 79 -2.45 7.79 -0.21
C ASN A 79 -1.56 8.19 -1.40
N ALA A 80 -0.46 7.44 -1.62
CA ALA A 80 0.44 7.65 -2.75
C ALA A 80 -0.27 7.44 -4.09
N PHE A 81 -1.09 6.38 -4.17
CA PHE A 81 -1.89 6.06 -5.35
C PHE A 81 -2.90 7.18 -5.66
N ASP A 82 -3.63 7.64 -4.66
CA ASP A 82 -4.64 8.70 -4.80
C ASP A 82 -4.00 10.04 -5.23
N ILE A 83 -2.84 10.40 -4.66
CA ILE A 83 -2.09 11.60 -5.07
C ILE A 83 -1.63 11.49 -6.53
N ALA A 84 -1.12 10.34 -6.94
CA ALA A 84 -0.70 10.10 -8.32
C ALA A 84 -1.88 10.17 -9.30
N GLU A 85 -3.01 9.57 -8.94
CA GLU A 85 -4.25 9.62 -9.69
C GLU A 85 -4.75 11.06 -9.85
N MET A 86 -4.84 11.82 -8.77
CA MET A 86 -5.20 13.25 -8.82
C MET A 86 -4.29 14.05 -9.76
N ALA A 87 -2.98 13.79 -9.73
CA ALA A 87 -2.04 14.48 -10.59
C ALA A 87 -2.25 14.14 -12.08
N ILE A 88 -2.58 12.88 -12.38
CA ILE A 88 -2.93 12.42 -13.74
C ILE A 88 -4.26 13.04 -14.18
N SER A 89 -5.31 12.96 -13.36
CA SER A 89 -6.63 13.52 -13.66
C SER A 89 -6.62 15.03 -13.89
N LEU A 90 -5.71 15.74 -13.25
CA LEU A 90 -5.47 17.18 -13.46
C LEU A 90 -4.54 17.48 -14.65
N ASN A 91 -4.12 16.48 -15.41
CA ASN A 91 -3.17 16.59 -16.52
C ASN A 91 -1.83 17.27 -16.14
N LYS A 92 -1.38 17.07 -14.89
CA LYS A 92 -0.07 17.52 -14.43
C LYS A 92 1.04 16.57 -14.82
N ILE A 93 0.72 15.29 -14.93
CA ILE A 93 1.60 14.19 -15.31
C ILE A 93 0.80 13.20 -16.16
N ASN A 94 1.49 12.32 -16.89
CA ASN A 94 0.87 11.24 -17.64
C ASN A 94 1.11 9.88 -17.01
N THR A 95 2.26 9.68 -16.38
CA THR A 95 2.66 8.38 -15.84
C THR A 95 3.31 8.54 -14.46
N ALA A 96 2.84 7.76 -13.50
CA ALA A 96 3.41 7.70 -12.16
C ALA A 96 3.88 6.29 -11.81
N LEU A 97 5.05 6.21 -11.20
CA LEU A 97 5.57 5.03 -10.51
C LEU A 97 5.32 5.18 -9.01
N ILE A 98 4.56 4.26 -8.45
CA ILE A 98 4.18 4.24 -7.05
C ILE A 98 4.84 3.03 -6.39
N ILE A 99 5.60 3.25 -5.32
CA ILE A 99 6.36 2.21 -4.62
C ILE A 99 5.95 2.20 -3.15
N GLY A 100 5.65 1.02 -2.62
CA GLY A 100 5.60 0.76 -1.19
C GLY A 100 6.85 -0.04 -0.79
N VAL A 101 7.63 0.45 0.16
CA VAL A 101 8.85 -0.25 0.63
C VAL A 101 9.01 -0.12 2.13
N GLU A 102 9.33 -1.24 2.79
CA GLU A 102 9.50 -1.28 4.24
C GLU A 102 10.64 -2.22 4.66
N GLN A 103 11.38 -1.79 5.67
CA GLN A 103 12.32 -2.60 6.45
C GLN A 103 11.90 -2.60 7.92
N LEU A 104 10.76 -3.23 8.21
CA LEU A 104 10.18 -3.23 9.55
C LEU A 104 11.05 -3.98 10.55
N SER A 105 11.86 -4.94 10.10
CA SER A 105 12.86 -5.63 10.94
C SER A 105 13.82 -4.68 11.64
N LYS A 106 14.04 -3.47 11.10
CA LYS A 106 14.97 -2.48 11.69
C LYS A 106 14.30 -1.64 12.79
N ILE A 107 12.97 -1.57 12.84
CA ILE A 107 12.22 -0.71 13.76
C ILE A 107 11.42 -1.44 14.83
N ILE A 108 11.28 -2.77 14.73
CA ILE A 108 10.61 -3.59 15.74
C ILE A 108 11.52 -3.89 16.93
N ASP A 109 10.94 -4.19 18.09
CA ASP A 109 11.60 -4.84 19.21
C ASP A 109 11.34 -6.35 19.10
N GLU A 110 12.38 -7.14 18.89
CA GLU A 110 12.27 -8.60 18.80
C GLU A 110 11.73 -9.26 20.08
N LYS A 111 11.80 -8.57 21.22
CA LYS A 111 11.26 -9.01 22.49
C LYS A 111 9.77 -8.71 22.65
N ASP A 112 9.24 -7.77 21.86
CA ASP A 112 7.81 -7.50 21.82
C ASP A 112 7.12 -8.43 20.82
N TYR A 113 6.73 -9.59 21.30
CA TYR A 113 6.01 -10.57 20.46
C TYR A 113 4.68 -10.08 19.90
N SER A 114 4.13 -8.97 20.39
CA SER A 114 2.88 -8.41 19.85
C SER A 114 3.07 -7.77 18.46
N THR A 115 4.27 -7.33 18.17
CA THR A 115 4.67 -6.74 16.88
C THR A 115 5.64 -7.63 16.10
N ALA A 116 6.67 -8.17 16.75
CA ALA A 116 7.75 -8.90 16.10
C ALA A 116 7.29 -10.12 15.29
N ILE A 117 6.26 -10.85 15.78
CA ILE A 117 5.74 -12.02 15.07
C ILE A 117 4.93 -11.68 13.81
N LEU A 118 4.56 -10.41 13.63
CA LEU A 118 3.72 -9.96 12.53
C LEU A 118 4.51 -9.34 11.39
N MET A 119 5.52 -8.51 11.73
CA MET A 119 6.16 -7.59 10.81
C MET A 119 7.19 -8.29 9.91
N GLY A 120 7.19 -7.93 8.63
CA GLY A 120 8.14 -8.37 7.63
C GLY A 120 8.64 -7.21 6.76
N ASP A 121 9.77 -7.42 6.09
CA ASP A 121 10.33 -6.50 5.12
C ASP A 121 9.80 -6.83 3.73
N GLY A 122 9.64 -5.81 2.89
CA GLY A 122 9.17 -6.02 1.53
C GLY A 122 9.10 -4.74 0.71
N ALA A 123 9.01 -4.91 -0.59
CA ALA A 123 8.79 -3.83 -1.54
C ALA A 123 7.89 -4.29 -2.69
N GLY A 124 6.99 -3.43 -3.11
CA GLY A 124 6.16 -3.62 -4.29
C GLY A 124 5.97 -2.30 -5.03
N ALA A 125 5.73 -2.36 -6.33
CA ALA A 125 5.57 -1.16 -7.15
C ALA A 125 4.45 -1.34 -8.16
N THR A 126 3.82 -0.22 -8.53
CA THR A 126 2.78 -0.14 -9.55
C THR A 126 3.02 1.06 -10.43
N ILE A 127 2.71 0.93 -11.70
CA ILE A 127 2.70 2.05 -12.64
C ILE A 127 1.24 2.33 -13.01
N ILE A 128 0.85 3.59 -12.92
CA ILE A 128 -0.41 4.09 -13.44
C ILE A 128 -0.13 5.14 -14.52
N SER A 129 -0.93 5.12 -15.57
CA SER A 129 -0.78 6.05 -16.69
C SER A 129 -2.13 6.61 -17.11
N ASN A 130 -2.09 7.81 -17.68
CA ASN A 130 -3.26 8.39 -18.32
C ASN A 130 -3.77 7.48 -19.44
N THR A 131 -5.07 7.32 -19.53
CA THR A 131 -5.76 6.58 -20.59
C THR A 131 -6.91 7.43 -21.13
N ASP A 132 -7.40 7.09 -22.33
CA ASP A 132 -8.55 7.78 -22.93
C ASP A 132 -9.87 7.52 -22.18
N GLU A 133 -9.89 6.51 -21.29
CA GLU A 133 -11.04 6.13 -20.48
C GLU A 133 -10.71 6.25 -19.00
N ASN A 134 -11.64 6.78 -18.20
CA ASN A 134 -11.48 6.77 -16.75
C ASN A 134 -11.63 5.35 -16.21
N LYS A 135 -10.59 4.81 -15.61
CA LYS A 135 -10.53 3.47 -15.04
C LYS A 135 -10.62 3.47 -13.51
N ILE A 136 -10.70 4.63 -12.88
CA ILE A 136 -10.90 4.75 -11.43
C ILE A 136 -12.34 5.20 -11.18
N TYR A 137 -13.11 4.32 -10.57
CA TYR A 137 -14.55 4.54 -10.31
C TYR A 137 -14.78 5.40 -9.08
N ALA A 138 -14.01 5.16 -8.01
CA ALA A 138 -14.06 5.96 -6.79
C ALA A 138 -12.79 5.81 -5.97
N SER A 139 -12.45 6.88 -5.28
CA SER A 139 -11.48 6.92 -4.19
C SER A 139 -12.13 7.55 -2.95
N ASN A 140 -11.85 7.01 -1.77
CA ASN A 140 -12.33 7.51 -0.49
C ASN A 140 -11.24 7.33 0.58
N ILE A 141 -10.72 8.43 1.12
CA ILE A 141 -9.66 8.43 2.12
C ILE A 141 -10.13 9.16 3.36
N ARG A 142 -9.81 8.62 4.55
CA ARG A 142 -10.20 9.16 5.85
C ARG A 142 -9.07 9.11 6.84
N SER A 143 -9.00 10.10 7.72
CA SER A 143 -8.06 10.16 8.82
C SER A 143 -8.76 10.46 10.14
N GLN A 144 -8.28 9.83 11.21
CA GLN A 144 -8.76 10.00 12.60
C GLN A 144 -7.57 10.27 13.51
N GLY A 145 -7.02 11.48 13.45
CA GLY A 145 -5.84 11.88 14.21
C GLY A 145 -6.01 11.82 15.73
N GLN A 146 -7.26 11.79 16.22
CA GLN A 146 -7.57 11.60 17.65
C GLN A 146 -7.13 10.25 18.21
N GLU A 147 -6.93 9.27 17.34
CA GLU A 147 -6.50 7.91 17.67
C GLU A 147 -5.01 7.66 17.31
N SER A 148 -4.22 8.73 17.18
CA SER A 148 -2.81 8.66 16.74
C SER A 148 -1.92 7.80 17.65
N ASP A 149 -2.25 7.71 18.95
CA ASP A 149 -1.49 6.94 19.92
C ASP A 149 -1.66 5.40 19.82
N LEU A 150 -2.50 4.92 18.90
CA LEU A 150 -2.79 3.49 18.78
C LEU A 150 -1.71 2.70 18.04
N LEU A 151 -0.97 3.35 17.16
CA LEU A 151 0.15 2.78 16.42
C LEU A 151 1.20 3.86 16.21
N VAL A 152 2.30 3.75 16.94
CA VAL A 152 3.33 4.80 17.02
C VAL A 152 4.70 4.23 16.65
N TYR A 153 5.41 4.93 15.81
CA TYR A 153 6.84 4.78 15.61
C TYR A 153 7.50 6.16 15.65
N GLU A 154 8.41 6.36 16.59
CA GLU A 154 9.23 7.56 16.75
C GLU A 154 10.68 7.22 16.48
N TYR A 155 11.41 8.16 15.89
CA TYR A 155 12.83 7.99 15.61
C TYR A 155 13.60 7.58 16.88
N GLU A 156 14.48 6.60 16.75
CA GLU A 156 15.26 5.97 17.86
C GLU A 156 14.42 5.11 18.84
N ASN A 157 13.10 5.12 18.73
CA ASN A 157 12.23 4.24 19.48
C ASN A 157 11.84 3.00 18.66
N LYS A 158 11.16 2.08 19.30
CA LYS A 158 10.61 0.90 18.63
C LYS A 158 9.12 1.09 18.33
N LEU A 159 8.67 0.41 17.28
CA LEU A 159 7.26 0.39 16.93
C LEU A 159 6.41 -0.13 18.09
N SER A 160 5.38 0.61 18.47
CA SER A 160 4.41 0.22 19.50
C SER A 160 2.99 0.18 18.94
N MET A 161 2.18 -0.79 19.37
CA MET A 161 0.85 -1.03 18.82
C MET A 161 -0.17 -1.48 19.87
N GLN A 162 -1.32 -0.82 19.92
CA GLN A 162 -2.48 -1.24 20.71
C GLN A 162 -3.42 -2.16 19.89
N GLY A 163 -2.98 -3.37 19.59
CA GLY A 163 -3.59 -4.27 18.61
C GLY A 163 -5.10 -4.51 18.79
N LYS A 164 -5.63 -4.60 20.03
CA LYS A 164 -7.06 -4.77 20.27
C LYS A 164 -7.90 -3.57 19.81
N LYS A 165 -7.39 -2.35 19.96
CA LYS A 165 -8.10 -1.14 19.53
C LYS A 165 -8.03 -1.00 18.01
N ILE A 166 -6.86 -1.27 17.43
CA ILE A 166 -6.68 -1.30 15.97
C ILE A 166 -7.59 -2.33 15.31
N TYR A 167 -7.73 -3.53 15.90
CA TYR A 167 -8.68 -4.53 15.42
C TYR A 167 -10.11 -3.98 15.37
N LYS A 168 -10.58 -3.35 16.45
CA LYS A 168 -11.93 -2.79 16.51
C LYS A 168 -12.14 -1.69 15.47
N TYR A 169 -11.15 -0.80 15.34
CA TYR A 169 -11.13 0.24 14.32
C TYR A 169 -11.23 -0.36 12.92
N ALA A 170 -10.30 -1.25 12.58
CA ALA A 170 -10.24 -1.83 11.24
C ALA A 170 -11.55 -2.52 10.85
N VAL A 171 -12.10 -3.38 11.72
CA VAL A 171 -13.34 -4.12 11.41
C VAL A 171 -14.54 -3.19 11.26
N LYS A 172 -14.61 -2.09 12.00
CA LYS A 172 -15.70 -1.12 11.87
C LYS A 172 -15.51 -0.22 10.66
N GLU A 173 -14.45 0.58 10.67
CA GLU A 173 -14.22 1.66 9.71
C GLU A 173 -13.98 1.15 8.28
N VAL A 174 -13.26 0.04 8.12
CA VAL A 174 -12.99 -0.49 6.78
C VAL A 174 -14.27 -1.00 6.10
N ASN A 175 -15.18 -1.63 6.86
CA ASN A 175 -16.47 -2.05 6.32
C ASN A 175 -17.33 -0.84 5.87
N GLU A 176 -17.41 0.20 6.71
CA GLU A 176 -18.11 1.44 6.36
C GLU A 176 -17.49 2.11 5.14
N LEU A 177 -16.16 2.21 5.12
CA LEU A 177 -15.40 2.80 4.02
C LEU A 177 -15.64 2.06 2.70
N ILE A 178 -15.61 0.73 2.69
CA ILE A 178 -15.87 -0.09 1.50
C ILE A 178 -17.28 0.15 0.99
N THR A 179 -18.29 0.10 1.88
CA THR A 179 -19.68 0.31 1.51
C THR A 179 -19.89 1.67 0.85
N GLU A 180 -19.42 2.74 1.49
CA GLU A 180 -19.54 4.10 0.94
C GLU A 180 -18.75 4.29 -0.36
N THR A 181 -17.61 3.59 -0.54
CA THR A 181 -16.84 3.68 -1.77
C THR A 181 -17.56 2.97 -2.92
N LEU A 182 -18.22 1.85 -2.67
CA LEU A 182 -19.10 1.18 -3.63
C LEU A 182 -20.29 2.07 -4.03
N GLU A 183 -20.96 2.67 -3.06
CA GLU A 183 -22.06 3.63 -3.31
C GLU A 183 -21.58 4.81 -4.16
N LYS A 184 -20.43 5.39 -3.84
CA LYS A 184 -19.83 6.49 -4.61
C LYS A 184 -19.48 6.08 -6.04
N ALA A 185 -19.06 4.83 -6.24
CA ALA A 185 -18.74 4.26 -7.55
C ALA A 185 -19.99 3.89 -8.36
N GLY A 186 -21.17 3.81 -7.75
CA GLY A 186 -22.37 3.23 -8.36
C GLY A 186 -22.22 1.74 -8.68
N LEU A 187 -21.46 1.03 -7.86
CA LEU A 187 -21.16 -0.39 -8.02
C LEU A 187 -21.64 -1.20 -6.82
N GLU A 188 -21.94 -2.47 -7.09
CA GLU A 188 -22.22 -3.47 -6.07
C GLU A 188 -20.98 -4.35 -5.84
N LEU A 189 -20.95 -5.04 -4.71
CA LEU A 189 -19.82 -5.90 -4.35
C LEU A 189 -19.59 -7.05 -5.35
N GLU A 190 -20.66 -7.51 -5.98
CA GLU A 190 -20.66 -8.53 -7.05
C GLU A 190 -19.86 -8.10 -8.28
N ASN A 191 -19.81 -6.80 -8.56
CA ASN A 191 -19.03 -6.23 -9.67
C ASN A 191 -17.52 -6.30 -9.44
N ILE A 192 -17.08 -6.47 -8.19
CA ILE A 192 -15.67 -6.52 -7.83
C ILE A 192 -15.14 -7.95 -7.99
N LYS A 193 -14.11 -8.10 -8.79
CA LYS A 193 -13.41 -9.39 -9.02
C LYS A 193 -12.63 -9.81 -7.78
N THR A 194 -11.84 -8.90 -7.24
CA THR A 194 -11.00 -9.17 -6.07
C THR A 194 -10.82 -7.93 -5.20
N ILE A 195 -10.65 -8.15 -3.92
CA ILE A 195 -10.38 -7.14 -2.91
C ILE A 195 -8.99 -7.38 -2.33
N ILE A 196 -8.10 -6.43 -2.49
CA ILE A 196 -6.75 -6.47 -1.96
C ILE A 196 -6.70 -5.53 -0.75
N LEU A 197 -6.86 -6.13 0.43
CA LEU A 197 -6.68 -5.42 1.70
C LEU A 197 -5.21 -5.31 2.06
N HIS A 198 -4.85 -4.27 2.81
CA HIS A 198 -3.60 -4.28 3.57
C HIS A 198 -3.48 -5.59 4.36
N GLN A 199 -2.39 -6.32 4.14
CA GLN A 199 -2.11 -7.63 4.73
C GLN A 199 -1.63 -7.47 6.18
N SER A 200 -2.53 -7.01 7.08
CA SER A 200 -2.19 -6.68 8.46
C SER A 200 -2.20 -7.88 9.39
N ASN A 201 -3.28 -8.67 9.32
CA ASN A 201 -3.53 -9.83 10.17
C ASN A 201 -4.69 -10.63 9.57
N GLN A 202 -4.55 -11.95 9.45
CA GLN A 202 -5.57 -12.81 8.86
C GLN A 202 -6.93 -12.68 9.55
N ARG A 203 -6.95 -12.56 10.89
CA ARG A 203 -8.19 -12.42 11.66
C ARG A 203 -8.95 -11.12 11.34
N ILE A 204 -8.24 -10.03 11.07
CA ILE A 204 -8.86 -8.77 10.68
C ILE A 204 -9.47 -8.90 9.29
N MET A 205 -8.72 -9.44 8.33
CA MET A 205 -9.20 -9.64 6.97
C MET A 205 -10.40 -10.59 6.92
N ASP A 206 -10.34 -11.70 7.67
CA ASP A 206 -11.46 -12.64 7.80
C ASP A 206 -12.72 -11.99 8.41
N ALA A 207 -12.55 -11.12 9.43
CA ALA A 207 -13.67 -10.43 10.06
C ALA A 207 -14.30 -9.40 9.10
N ILE A 208 -13.50 -8.66 8.33
CA ILE A 208 -13.97 -7.72 7.32
C ILE A 208 -14.73 -8.47 6.23
N GLY A 209 -14.12 -9.51 5.64
CA GLY A 209 -14.75 -10.29 4.57
C GLY A 209 -16.04 -11.02 5.01
N SER A 210 -16.07 -11.53 6.25
CA SER A 210 -17.27 -12.16 6.79
C SER A 210 -18.40 -11.16 7.01
N ARG A 211 -18.09 -9.94 7.46
CA ARG A 211 -19.10 -8.89 7.68
C ARG A 211 -19.68 -8.35 6.37
N LEU A 212 -18.86 -8.27 5.33
CA LEU A 212 -19.29 -7.88 3.98
C LEU A 212 -19.93 -9.03 3.19
N GLY A 213 -19.78 -10.29 3.63
CA GLY A 213 -20.26 -11.45 2.89
C GLY A 213 -19.44 -11.76 1.63
N CYS A 214 -18.15 -11.39 1.59
CA CYS A 214 -17.31 -11.50 0.39
C CYS A 214 -15.92 -12.10 0.67
N LYS A 215 -15.83 -12.99 1.65
CA LYS A 215 -14.54 -13.57 2.05
C LYS A 215 -13.80 -14.25 0.89
N GLU A 216 -14.52 -14.82 -0.05
CA GLU A 216 -13.99 -15.50 -1.25
C GLU A 216 -13.36 -14.53 -2.26
N LYS A 217 -13.68 -13.23 -2.18
CA LYS A 217 -13.07 -12.19 -3.03
C LYS A 217 -11.80 -11.58 -2.42
N MET A 218 -11.51 -11.90 -1.15
CA MET A 218 -10.34 -11.37 -0.44
C MET A 218 -9.07 -12.09 -0.86
N TYR A 219 -8.17 -11.38 -1.53
CA TYR A 219 -6.83 -11.91 -1.78
C TYR A 219 -5.99 -11.87 -0.50
N THR A 220 -5.20 -12.91 -0.27
CA THR A 220 -4.31 -12.99 0.89
C THR A 220 -3.01 -13.72 0.59
N ASN A 221 -1.88 -13.13 0.95
CA ASN A 221 -0.54 -13.70 0.92
C ASN A 221 0.19 -13.56 2.27
N ILE A 222 -0.50 -13.05 3.28
CA ILE A 222 0.06 -12.76 4.61
C ILE A 222 0.73 -13.97 5.26
N LYS A 223 0.28 -15.18 4.93
CA LYS A 223 0.84 -16.42 5.42
C LYS A 223 2.34 -16.55 5.13
N GLU A 224 2.75 -16.15 3.93
CA GLU A 224 4.10 -16.33 3.40
C GLU A 224 4.98 -15.10 3.57
N ILE A 225 4.38 -13.89 3.68
CA ILE A 225 5.11 -12.62 3.64
C ILE A 225 5.05 -11.88 4.98
N GLY A 226 3.97 -12.07 5.74
CA GLY A 226 3.69 -11.29 6.94
C GLY A 226 3.12 -9.91 6.63
N ASN A 227 3.16 -9.04 7.64
CA ASN A 227 2.71 -7.65 7.53
C ASN A 227 3.89 -6.77 7.11
N THR A 228 3.86 -6.26 5.89
CA THR A 228 4.87 -5.37 5.30
C THR A 228 4.37 -3.92 5.16
N PHE A 229 3.47 -3.47 6.05
CA PHE A 229 2.88 -2.12 6.05
C PHE A 229 2.46 -1.66 4.64
N CYS A 230 3.00 -0.51 4.17
CA CYS A 230 2.61 0.06 2.87
C CYS A 230 3.05 -0.78 1.67
N ALA A 231 4.01 -1.69 1.81
CA ALA A 231 4.42 -2.59 0.74
C ALA A 231 3.42 -3.74 0.50
N SER A 232 2.53 -4.04 1.47
CA SER A 232 1.66 -5.21 1.42
C SER A 232 0.68 -5.21 0.25
N ILE A 233 0.07 -4.06 -0.07
CA ILE A 233 -0.90 -3.95 -1.17
C ILE A 233 -0.21 -4.11 -2.52
N PRO A 234 0.86 -3.38 -2.87
CA PRO A 234 1.50 -3.54 -4.17
C PRO A 234 2.16 -4.92 -4.35
N ILE A 235 2.64 -5.57 -3.28
CA ILE A 235 3.12 -6.96 -3.35
C ILE A 235 1.94 -7.88 -3.69
N ALA A 236 0.83 -7.81 -2.93
CA ALA A 236 -0.36 -8.62 -3.19
C ALA A 236 -0.92 -8.38 -4.60
N LEU A 237 -0.96 -7.12 -5.05
CA LEU A 237 -1.43 -6.76 -6.40
C LEU A 237 -0.57 -7.41 -7.50
N SER A 238 0.75 -7.53 -7.29
CA SER A 238 1.66 -8.15 -8.27
C SER A 238 1.50 -9.68 -8.39
N GLU A 239 0.78 -10.32 -7.47
CA GLU A 239 0.56 -11.76 -7.43
C GLU A 239 -0.85 -12.17 -7.88
N VAL A 240 -1.77 -11.21 -8.01
CA VAL A 240 -3.15 -11.47 -8.46
C VAL A 240 -3.19 -11.56 -9.97
N GLU A 241 -3.80 -12.62 -10.49
CA GLU A 241 -4.08 -12.76 -11.92
C GLU A 241 -5.30 -11.91 -12.29
N LEU A 242 -5.06 -10.89 -13.12
CA LEU A 242 -6.06 -9.94 -13.59
C LEU A 242 -6.16 -9.96 -15.11
N GLU A 243 -7.39 -9.79 -15.59
CA GLU A 243 -7.70 -9.62 -17.00
C GLU A 243 -8.21 -8.19 -17.25
N LYS A 244 -8.01 -7.70 -18.48
CA LYS A 244 -8.52 -6.38 -18.87
C LYS A 244 -10.03 -6.30 -18.66
N GLY A 245 -10.47 -5.30 -17.90
CA GLY A 245 -11.86 -5.07 -17.53
C GLY A 245 -12.23 -5.61 -16.14
N ASP A 246 -11.34 -6.33 -15.47
CA ASP A 246 -11.55 -6.75 -14.08
C ASP A 246 -11.59 -5.53 -13.16
N LYS A 247 -12.67 -5.40 -12.38
CA LYS A 247 -12.78 -4.37 -11.36
C LYS A 247 -12.19 -4.89 -10.05
N ILE A 248 -11.27 -4.13 -9.51
CA ILE A 248 -10.59 -4.47 -8.26
C ILE A 248 -10.74 -3.37 -7.23
N MET A 249 -10.60 -3.76 -5.97
CA MET A 249 -10.65 -2.83 -4.85
C MET A 249 -9.35 -2.93 -4.05
N LEU A 250 -8.67 -1.80 -3.86
CA LEU A 250 -7.49 -1.66 -3.03
C LEU A 250 -7.88 -0.97 -1.72
N VAL A 251 -7.56 -1.57 -0.58
CA VAL A 251 -7.97 -1.04 0.73
C VAL A 251 -6.80 -1.02 1.71
N GLY A 252 -6.40 0.17 2.12
CA GLY A 252 -5.38 0.41 3.14
C GLY A 252 -5.99 0.91 4.43
N TYR A 253 -5.40 0.53 5.56
CA TYR A 253 -5.74 1.05 6.88
C TYR A 253 -4.58 0.85 7.85
N GLY A 254 -4.44 1.73 8.83
CA GLY A 254 -3.34 1.64 9.79
C GLY A 254 -3.09 2.89 10.59
N GLY A 255 -1.82 3.10 10.92
CA GLY A 255 -1.39 4.21 11.75
C GLY A 255 -1.83 5.57 11.24
N GLY A 256 -2.12 6.44 12.21
CA GLY A 256 -2.63 7.77 11.96
C GLY A 256 -3.82 8.13 12.86
N LEU A 257 -4.93 7.43 13.03
CA LEU A 257 -5.34 6.34 12.13
C LEU A 257 -5.72 6.88 10.76
N ASN A 258 -5.46 6.10 9.75
CA ASN A 258 -5.81 6.44 8.38
C ASN A 258 -6.34 5.21 7.67
N SER A 259 -7.31 5.39 6.78
CA SER A 259 -7.87 4.35 5.92
C SER A 259 -8.22 4.91 4.55
N GLY A 260 -8.10 4.09 3.53
CA GLY A 260 -8.42 4.47 2.16
C GLY A 260 -8.89 3.27 1.34
N CYS A 261 -9.82 3.52 0.43
CA CYS A 261 -10.37 2.54 -0.49
C CYS A 261 -10.41 3.14 -1.89
N ILE A 262 -9.88 2.40 -2.85
CA ILE A 262 -9.89 2.77 -4.27
C ILE A 262 -10.50 1.63 -5.06
N ILE A 263 -11.47 1.93 -5.93
CA ILE A 263 -12.05 0.99 -6.89
C ILE A 263 -11.61 1.40 -8.29
N LEU A 264 -10.98 0.46 -8.98
CA LEU A 264 -10.47 0.69 -10.33
C LEU A 264 -10.69 -0.53 -11.23
N GLU A 265 -10.58 -0.29 -12.53
CA GLU A 265 -10.59 -1.33 -13.57
C GLU A 265 -9.15 -1.57 -14.07
N TYR A 266 -8.77 -2.82 -14.16
CA TYR A 266 -7.47 -3.25 -14.68
C TYR A 266 -7.40 -3.23 -16.22
#